data_fa398b8e2d68d650a2ea5c4dc10979d1
#
_entry.id   fa398b8e2d68d650a2ea5c4dc10979d1
#
_cell.length_a   1.000
_cell.length_b   1.000
_cell.length_c   1.000
_cell.angle_alpha   90.00
_cell.angle_beta   90.00
_cell.angle_gamma   90.00
#
_symmetry.space_group_name_H-M   'P 1'
#
loop_
_entity.id
_entity.type
_entity.pdbx_description
1 polymer ?
#
loop_
_entity_poly.entity_id
_entity_poly.type
_entity_poly.pdbx_seq_one_letter_code
_entity_poly.pdbx_strand_id
1 'polypeptide(L)'
;MENIPVTKTFHHTTYPAIDPTSPANSAAGKTVAVTGGAGGIGYAISRGFCKAGADTVILLARRQHVLSEAAAKLHAEFGTTVWTYTVDIRDAASTSATFASIRKRLSEDSGEDEDVDVLVVNAATLHQGENVIEYEPEIVRDSFETNTIGNINVVRAFLTPEIPAIPKTPFLSGITFGKKKEIAGVKAPGRQKVILEVSSVSTHILFPEQSLYSASKLASTHIFRFLQTEIDKLPGSPVRIHSFHPGAIRTPGLADVTGEADMNSFEWDDPSLPEGFAVWLSTPAAAFLKGRLVYANWDVEELIAMKKKFEEDPEYLTITLKC
;
A
#
# COMPACT_ATOMS: atom_id res chain seq x y z
N MET A 1 2.66 -8.42 -20.84
CA MET A 1 2.98 -9.09 -19.53
C MET A 1 2.38 -10.48 -19.61
N GLU A 2 3.16 -11.51 -19.25
CA GLU A 2 2.59 -12.84 -19.13
C GLU A 2 1.57 -12.81 -18.00
N ASN A 3 0.31 -13.11 -18.29
CA ASN A 3 -0.75 -13.25 -17.31
C ASN A 3 -0.38 -14.37 -16.34
N ILE A 4 -0.15 -14.04 -15.06
CA ILE A 4 -0.11 -15.07 -14.02
C ILE A 4 -1.57 -15.50 -13.83
N PRO A 5 -1.97 -16.71 -14.27
CA PRO A 5 -3.38 -17.11 -14.38
C PRO A 5 -3.92 -17.54 -13.00
N VAL A 6 -4.13 -16.57 -12.12
CA VAL A 6 -4.80 -16.81 -10.82
C VAL A 6 -6.32 -16.74 -11.02
N THR A 7 -6.78 -15.75 -11.76
CA THR A 7 -8.18 -15.62 -12.17
C THR A 7 -8.31 -15.86 -13.67
N LYS A 8 -9.49 -16.27 -14.14
CA LYS A 8 -9.79 -16.46 -15.56
C LYS A 8 -9.98 -15.13 -16.26
N THR A 9 -10.58 -14.17 -15.55
CA THR A 9 -10.82 -12.83 -16.01
C THR A 9 -9.68 -11.92 -15.58
N PHE A 10 -9.21 -11.08 -16.49
CA PHE A 10 -8.14 -10.13 -16.28
C PHE A 10 -8.62 -8.75 -16.72
N HIS A 11 -8.61 -7.78 -15.81
CA HIS A 11 -9.15 -6.45 -16.03
C HIS A 11 -8.05 -5.42 -16.27
N HIS A 12 -8.34 -4.45 -17.14
CA HIS A 12 -7.45 -3.33 -17.48
C HIS A 12 -8.02 -1.97 -17.04
N THR A 13 -9.23 -1.96 -16.47
CA THR A 13 -9.94 -0.79 -15.99
C THR A 13 -10.81 -1.18 -14.80
N THR A 14 -11.41 -0.20 -14.11
CA THR A 14 -12.39 -0.49 -13.07
C THR A 14 -13.59 -1.27 -13.63
N TYR A 15 -14.22 -2.09 -12.80
CA TYR A 15 -15.39 -2.89 -13.13
C TYR A 15 -16.36 -2.93 -11.93
N PRO A 16 -17.62 -3.40 -12.08
CA PRO A 16 -18.67 -3.21 -11.06
C PRO A 16 -18.30 -3.65 -9.64
N ALA A 17 -17.57 -4.77 -9.49
CA ALA A 17 -17.23 -5.29 -8.16
C ALA A 17 -16.23 -4.40 -7.39
N ILE A 18 -15.38 -3.63 -8.10
CA ILE A 18 -14.42 -2.70 -7.50
C ILE A 18 -14.78 -1.23 -7.72
N ASP A 19 -15.99 -0.91 -8.22
CA ASP A 19 -16.41 0.48 -8.43
C ASP A 19 -16.45 1.20 -7.08
N PRO A 20 -15.67 2.31 -6.91
CA PRO A 20 -15.68 3.08 -5.66
C PRO A 20 -17.04 3.67 -5.30
N THR A 21 -17.94 3.85 -6.27
CA THR A 21 -19.29 4.36 -6.02
C THR A 21 -20.27 3.31 -5.50
N SER A 22 -19.90 2.04 -5.57
CA SER A 22 -20.70 0.95 -5.04
C SER A 22 -20.84 1.07 -3.50
N PRO A 23 -22.04 0.95 -2.92
CA PRO A 23 -22.20 0.94 -1.48
C PRO A 23 -21.36 -0.12 -0.74
N ALA A 24 -21.06 -1.24 -1.40
CA ALA A 24 -20.21 -2.30 -0.86
C ALA A 24 -18.74 -1.86 -0.68
N ASN A 25 -18.32 -0.84 -1.41
CA ASN A 25 -16.98 -0.27 -1.40
C ASN A 25 -16.91 1.10 -0.69
N SER A 26 -17.94 1.45 0.10
CA SER A 26 -18.01 2.74 0.81
C SER A 26 -16.83 2.91 1.76
N ALA A 27 -16.20 4.10 1.68
CA ALA A 27 -15.19 4.57 2.63
C ALA A 27 -15.74 5.63 3.61
N ALA A 28 -17.07 5.78 3.71
CA ALA A 28 -17.68 6.72 4.63
C ALA A 28 -17.21 6.50 6.08
N GLY A 29 -16.94 7.57 6.81
CA GLY A 29 -16.41 7.54 8.16
C GLY A 29 -14.91 7.19 8.21
N LYS A 30 -14.18 7.16 7.08
CA LYS A 30 -12.77 6.80 7.03
C LYS A 30 -11.86 7.99 6.78
N THR A 31 -10.75 8.00 7.52
CA THR A 31 -9.59 8.85 7.25
C THR A 31 -8.51 8.03 6.54
N VAL A 32 -8.09 8.49 5.37
CA VAL A 32 -7.17 7.78 4.49
C VAL A 32 -5.92 8.60 4.23
N ALA A 33 -4.73 8.05 4.49
CA ALA A 33 -3.46 8.70 4.18
C ALA A 33 -2.76 8.01 3.01
N VAL A 34 -2.27 8.79 2.04
CA VAL A 34 -1.63 8.26 0.82
C VAL A 34 -0.25 8.90 0.64
N THR A 35 0.82 8.10 0.70
CA THR A 35 2.16 8.57 0.36
C THR A 35 2.33 8.65 -1.16
N GLY A 36 2.91 9.75 -1.65
CA GLY A 36 2.93 10.05 -3.08
C GLY A 36 1.52 10.31 -3.65
N GLY A 37 0.55 10.70 -2.81
CA GLY A 37 -0.85 10.84 -3.15
C GLY A 37 -1.20 11.98 -4.11
N ALA A 38 -0.23 12.82 -4.49
CA ALA A 38 -0.46 13.98 -5.35
C ALA A 38 -0.19 13.72 -6.85
N GLY A 39 0.19 12.50 -7.25
CA GLY A 39 0.45 12.19 -8.65
C GLY A 39 0.40 10.69 -8.97
N GLY A 40 0.33 10.37 -10.26
CA GLY A 40 0.35 9.00 -10.77
C GLY A 40 -0.66 8.08 -10.07
N ILE A 41 -0.21 6.88 -9.72
CA ILE A 41 -1.01 5.84 -9.06
C ILE A 41 -1.55 6.34 -7.71
N GLY A 42 -0.73 7.04 -6.92
CA GLY A 42 -1.16 7.59 -5.62
C GLY A 42 -2.32 8.58 -5.75
N TYR A 43 -2.31 9.43 -6.78
CA TYR A 43 -3.42 10.34 -7.05
C TYR A 43 -4.69 9.60 -7.47
N ALA A 44 -4.56 8.58 -8.35
CA ALA A 44 -5.69 7.75 -8.74
C ALA A 44 -6.32 7.06 -7.51
N ILE A 45 -5.52 6.47 -6.64
CA ILE A 45 -6.00 5.84 -5.40
C ILE A 45 -6.66 6.88 -4.47
N SER A 46 -6.05 8.07 -4.30
CA SER A 46 -6.64 9.16 -3.50
C SER A 46 -8.00 9.58 -4.05
N ARG A 47 -8.12 9.67 -5.38
CA ARG A 47 -9.37 9.95 -6.08
C ARG A 47 -10.41 8.87 -5.84
N GLY A 48 -10.01 7.59 -5.85
CA GLY A 48 -10.88 6.46 -5.55
C GLY A 48 -11.48 6.54 -4.15
N PHE A 49 -10.68 6.88 -3.14
CA PHE A 49 -11.20 7.05 -1.77
C PHE A 49 -12.11 8.27 -1.63
N CYS A 50 -11.82 9.39 -2.30
CA CYS A 50 -12.75 10.52 -2.36
C CYS A 50 -14.09 10.10 -2.99
N LYS A 51 -14.05 9.38 -4.11
CA LYS A 51 -15.21 8.87 -4.83
C LYS A 51 -16.02 7.86 -4.01
N ALA A 52 -15.35 7.08 -3.16
CA ALA A 52 -15.97 6.14 -2.22
C ALA A 52 -16.55 6.82 -0.97
N GLY A 53 -16.44 8.15 -0.86
CA GLY A 53 -17.00 8.94 0.23
C GLY A 53 -16.18 8.94 1.51
N ALA A 54 -14.85 8.82 1.43
CA ALA A 54 -13.99 9.00 2.60
C ALA A 54 -14.18 10.40 3.20
N ASP A 55 -14.23 10.51 4.52
CA ASP A 55 -14.44 11.77 5.22
C ASP A 55 -13.21 12.68 5.04
N THR A 56 -12.02 12.11 5.19
CA THR A 56 -10.76 12.84 5.00
C THR A 56 -9.77 12.01 4.20
N VAL A 57 -9.18 12.65 3.17
CA VAL A 57 -8.05 12.10 2.42
C VAL A 57 -6.82 12.96 2.66
N ILE A 58 -5.72 12.35 3.09
CA ILE A 58 -4.48 13.01 3.47
C ILE A 58 -3.40 12.68 2.45
N LEU A 59 -2.93 13.69 1.72
CA LEU A 59 -1.88 13.55 0.72
C LEU A 59 -0.52 13.86 1.36
N LEU A 60 0.39 12.90 1.26
CA LEU A 60 1.76 13.00 1.76
C LEU A 60 2.74 12.99 0.58
N ALA A 61 3.53 14.04 0.36
CA ALA A 61 4.54 14.10 -0.69
C ALA A 61 5.59 15.19 -0.40
N ARG A 62 6.63 15.27 -1.23
CA ARG A 62 7.74 16.22 -1.03
C ARG A 62 7.48 17.63 -1.59
N ARG A 63 6.59 17.77 -2.58
CA ARG A 63 6.40 19.03 -3.34
C ARG A 63 5.08 19.67 -2.96
N GLN A 64 5.13 20.77 -2.19
CA GLN A 64 3.96 21.47 -1.67
C GLN A 64 3.01 21.96 -2.78
N HIS A 65 3.53 22.54 -3.88
CA HIS A 65 2.68 23.05 -4.96
C HIS A 65 1.85 21.93 -5.61
N VAL A 66 2.47 20.76 -5.87
CA VAL A 66 1.77 19.58 -6.44
C VAL A 66 0.70 19.06 -5.48
N LEU A 67 1.00 19.03 -4.17
CA LEU A 67 0.03 18.66 -3.13
C LEU A 67 -1.18 19.60 -3.14
N SER A 68 -0.94 20.92 -3.17
CA SER A 68 -2.01 21.92 -3.15
C SER A 68 -2.91 21.83 -4.39
N GLU A 69 -2.33 21.64 -5.57
CA GLU A 69 -3.10 21.46 -6.82
C GLU A 69 -3.94 20.17 -6.78
N ALA A 70 -3.35 19.06 -6.35
CA ALA A 70 -4.05 17.79 -6.25
C ALA A 70 -5.22 17.86 -5.25
N ALA A 71 -4.99 18.45 -4.08
CA ALA A 71 -6.02 18.62 -3.06
C ALA A 71 -7.18 19.51 -3.56
N ALA A 72 -6.87 20.62 -4.24
CA ALA A 72 -7.89 21.49 -4.81
C ALA A 72 -8.75 20.77 -5.86
N LYS A 73 -8.13 19.95 -6.73
CA LYS A 73 -8.84 19.17 -7.75
C LYS A 73 -9.76 18.13 -7.11
N LEU A 74 -9.27 17.36 -6.13
CA LEU A 74 -10.06 16.33 -5.43
C LEU A 74 -11.23 16.96 -4.66
N HIS A 75 -10.98 18.05 -3.95
CA HIS A 75 -12.04 18.77 -3.24
C HIS A 75 -13.10 19.33 -4.19
N ALA A 76 -12.70 19.92 -5.31
CA ALA A 76 -13.62 20.48 -6.29
C ALA A 76 -14.48 19.41 -6.98
N GLU A 77 -13.93 18.21 -7.20
CA GLU A 77 -14.63 17.11 -7.87
C GLU A 77 -15.58 16.35 -6.93
N PHE A 78 -15.21 16.16 -5.65
CA PHE A 78 -15.94 15.26 -4.75
C PHE A 78 -16.46 15.93 -3.46
N GLY A 79 -16.04 17.15 -3.15
CA GLY A 79 -16.39 17.81 -1.88
C GLY A 79 -15.68 17.22 -0.64
N THR A 80 -14.85 16.19 -0.83
CA THR A 80 -14.11 15.52 0.26
C THR A 80 -13.16 16.50 0.94
N THR A 81 -13.00 16.38 2.27
CA THR A 81 -11.94 17.07 3.01
C THR A 81 -10.58 16.51 2.61
N VAL A 82 -9.70 17.34 2.03
CA VAL A 82 -8.36 16.91 1.61
C VAL A 82 -7.30 17.71 2.36
N TRP A 83 -6.46 17.02 3.12
CA TRP A 83 -5.32 17.61 3.81
C TRP A 83 -4.02 17.31 3.08
N THR A 84 -3.05 18.19 3.21
CA THR A 84 -1.73 18.03 2.59
C THR A 84 -0.63 18.21 3.62
N TYR A 85 0.37 17.32 3.58
CA TYR A 85 1.57 17.43 4.39
C TYR A 85 2.81 17.23 3.52
N THR A 86 3.72 18.18 3.58
CA THR A 86 5.02 18.08 2.93
C THR A 86 5.96 17.24 3.79
N VAL A 87 6.34 16.07 3.30
CA VAL A 87 7.23 15.15 4.03
C VAL A 87 8.08 14.34 3.05
N ASP A 88 9.35 14.16 3.41
CA ASP A 88 10.21 13.13 2.82
C ASP A 88 10.16 11.91 3.74
N ILE A 89 9.63 10.80 3.24
CA ILE A 89 9.47 9.57 4.03
C ILE A 89 10.80 8.97 4.50
N ARG A 90 11.93 9.33 3.88
CA ARG A 90 13.28 8.92 4.29
C ARG A 90 13.67 9.53 5.64
N ASP A 91 13.11 10.67 5.98
CA ASP A 91 13.30 11.31 7.29
C ASP A 91 12.29 10.73 8.30
N ALA A 92 12.76 9.81 9.14
CA ALA A 92 11.94 9.15 10.15
C ALA A 92 11.38 10.12 11.20
N ALA A 93 12.15 11.17 11.60
CA ALA A 93 11.71 12.15 12.58
C ALA A 93 10.61 13.05 12.02
N SER A 94 10.78 13.56 10.79
CA SER A 94 9.79 14.36 10.07
C SER A 94 8.52 13.54 9.82
N THR A 95 8.64 12.29 9.42
CA THR A 95 7.51 11.38 9.22
C THR A 95 6.72 11.16 10.52
N SER A 96 7.40 10.89 11.62
CA SER A 96 6.77 10.73 12.94
C SER A 96 6.05 12.00 13.40
N ALA A 97 6.68 13.17 13.25
CA ALA A 97 6.08 14.46 13.58
C ALA A 97 4.85 14.76 12.71
N THR A 98 4.88 14.38 11.44
CA THR A 98 3.74 14.52 10.52
C THR A 98 2.54 13.72 11.00
N PHE A 99 2.70 12.45 11.35
CA PHE A 99 1.58 11.64 11.85
C PHE A 99 1.08 12.11 13.22
N ALA A 100 1.95 12.60 14.10
CA ALA A 100 1.54 13.24 15.33
C ALA A 100 0.68 14.50 15.09
N SER A 101 1.06 15.33 14.11
CA SER A 101 0.28 16.50 13.69
C SER A 101 -1.08 16.11 13.09
N ILE A 102 -1.13 15.04 12.28
CA ILE A 102 -2.39 14.50 11.72
C ILE A 102 -3.33 14.10 12.85
N ARG A 103 -2.87 13.29 13.80
CA ARG A 103 -3.70 12.85 14.94
C ARG A 103 -4.21 14.01 15.77
N LYS A 104 -3.32 14.97 16.07
CA LYS A 104 -3.71 16.17 16.79
C LYS A 104 -4.83 16.92 16.08
N ARG A 105 -4.72 17.11 14.77
CA ARG A 105 -5.75 17.79 13.99
C ARG A 105 -7.06 17.00 13.95
N LEU A 106 -7.01 15.68 13.79
CA LEU A 106 -8.20 14.82 13.84
C LEU A 106 -8.94 14.96 15.18
N SER A 107 -8.22 14.89 16.31
CA SER A 107 -8.81 15.06 17.64
C SER A 107 -9.38 16.46 17.87
N GLU A 108 -8.78 17.50 17.29
CA GLU A 108 -9.30 18.87 17.36
C GLU A 108 -10.60 19.05 16.55
N ASP A 109 -10.71 18.38 15.39
CA ASP A 109 -11.87 18.49 14.50
C ASP A 109 -13.06 17.65 14.97
N SER A 110 -12.84 16.48 15.56
CA SER A 110 -13.89 15.53 15.98
C SER A 110 -14.23 15.58 17.47
N GLY A 111 -13.31 16.04 18.31
CA GLY A 111 -13.43 15.97 19.78
C GLY A 111 -13.29 14.57 20.36
N GLU A 112 -12.93 13.58 19.56
CA GLU A 112 -12.70 12.17 19.90
C GLU A 112 -11.27 11.74 19.58
N ASP A 113 -10.83 10.61 20.13
CA ASP A 113 -9.56 9.98 19.76
C ASP A 113 -9.67 9.34 18.37
N GLU A 114 -9.61 10.17 17.33
CA GLU A 114 -9.59 9.72 15.95
C GLU A 114 -8.16 9.52 15.44
N ASP A 115 -7.99 8.56 14.53
CA ASP A 115 -6.74 8.29 13.84
C ASP A 115 -6.98 7.90 12.38
N VAL A 116 -5.93 7.80 11.63
CA VAL A 116 -5.95 7.33 10.24
C VAL A 116 -6.37 5.85 10.22
N ASP A 117 -7.41 5.52 9.45
CA ASP A 117 -7.93 4.16 9.30
C ASP A 117 -7.19 3.37 8.21
N VAL A 118 -6.87 4.03 7.10
CA VAL A 118 -6.23 3.40 5.94
C VAL A 118 -4.96 4.15 5.58
N LEU A 119 -3.87 3.42 5.49
CA LEU A 119 -2.60 3.93 4.98
C LEU A 119 -2.29 3.29 3.62
N VAL A 120 -2.13 4.11 2.59
CA VAL A 120 -1.62 3.67 1.28
C VAL A 120 -0.15 4.03 1.17
N VAL A 121 0.69 3.00 1.17
CA VAL A 121 2.14 3.09 1.02
C VAL A 121 2.47 2.99 -0.47
N ASN A 122 2.51 4.16 -1.14
CA ASN A 122 2.68 4.23 -2.59
C ASN A 122 3.96 4.96 -3.02
N ALA A 123 4.46 5.90 -2.22
CA ALA A 123 5.66 6.65 -2.57
C ALA A 123 6.84 5.72 -2.90
N ALA A 124 7.43 5.91 -4.06
CA ALA A 124 8.57 5.14 -4.53
C ALA A 124 9.42 5.98 -5.48
N THR A 125 10.68 5.56 -5.65
CA THR A 125 11.55 6.00 -6.73
C THR A 125 11.76 4.83 -7.70
N LEU A 126 11.95 5.14 -8.96
CA LEU A 126 12.22 4.17 -10.02
C LEU A 126 13.57 4.53 -10.65
N HIS A 127 14.57 3.69 -10.42
CA HIS A 127 15.85 3.72 -11.12
C HIS A 127 15.93 2.51 -12.02
N GLN A 128 16.15 2.73 -13.30
CA GLN A 128 16.25 1.69 -14.33
C GLN A 128 17.18 2.13 -15.47
N GLY A 129 17.49 1.22 -16.39
CA GLY A 129 18.29 1.51 -17.58
C GLY A 129 19.75 1.11 -17.47
N GLU A 130 20.17 0.53 -16.33
CA GLU A 130 21.57 0.10 -16.13
C GLU A 130 21.64 -1.35 -15.63
N ASN A 131 22.78 -1.99 -15.91
CA ASN A 131 23.09 -3.29 -15.32
C ASN A 131 23.47 -3.13 -13.85
N VAL A 132 23.31 -4.20 -13.06
CA VAL A 132 23.48 -4.17 -11.59
C VAL A 132 24.81 -3.56 -11.15
N ILE A 133 25.90 -3.85 -11.89
CA ILE A 133 27.26 -3.42 -11.53
C ILE A 133 27.60 -2.01 -12.00
N GLU A 134 26.74 -1.37 -12.79
CA GLU A 134 26.94 -0.04 -13.38
C GLU A 134 26.29 1.06 -12.54
N TYR A 135 25.37 0.71 -11.63
CA TYR A 135 24.72 1.70 -10.77
C TYR A 135 25.69 2.34 -9.79
N GLU A 136 25.68 3.66 -9.75
CA GLU A 136 26.41 4.42 -8.74
C GLU A 136 25.87 4.12 -7.32
N PRO A 137 26.73 4.07 -6.28
CA PRO A 137 26.35 3.73 -4.91
C PRO A 137 25.20 4.61 -4.35
N GLU A 138 25.14 5.87 -4.76
CA GLU A 138 24.09 6.84 -4.38
C GLU A 138 22.73 6.42 -4.92
N ILE A 139 22.66 5.92 -6.13
CA ILE A 139 21.43 5.42 -6.78
C ILE A 139 20.94 4.15 -6.07
N VAL A 140 21.87 3.24 -5.75
CA VAL A 140 21.55 2.05 -4.95
C VAL A 140 20.95 2.47 -3.61
N ARG A 141 21.61 3.41 -2.92
CA ARG A 141 21.14 3.91 -1.62
C ARG A 141 19.76 4.55 -1.72
N ASP A 142 19.53 5.48 -2.66
CA ASP A 142 18.25 6.17 -2.84
C ASP A 142 17.10 5.18 -3.09
N SER A 143 17.33 4.11 -3.88
CA SER A 143 16.34 3.07 -4.14
C SER A 143 15.86 2.39 -2.85
N PHE A 144 16.79 1.97 -1.99
CA PHE A 144 16.42 1.29 -0.74
C PHE A 144 15.97 2.27 0.35
N GLU A 145 16.56 3.46 0.45
CA GLU A 145 16.13 4.49 1.40
C GLU A 145 14.70 4.94 1.14
N THR A 146 14.32 5.09 -0.13
CA THR A 146 12.95 5.49 -0.48
C THR A 146 11.98 4.30 -0.42
N ASN A 147 12.25 3.23 -1.19
CA ASN A 147 11.26 2.18 -1.43
C ASN A 147 11.14 1.19 -0.27
N THR A 148 12.13 1.13 0.63
CA THR A 148 12.14 0.18 1.75
C THR A 148 12.14 0.91 3.08
N ILE A 149 13.19 1.67 3.39
CA ILE A 149 13.35 2.32 4.71
C ILE A 149 12.29 3.40 4.92
N GLY A 150 12.03 4.24 3.92
CA GLY A 150 11.01 5.27 3.97
C GLY A 150 9.61 4.68 4.20
N ASN A 151 9.29 3.58 3.55
CA ASN A 151 8.03 2.89 3.74
C ASN A 151 7.90 2.32 5.17
N ILE A 152 8.98 1.79 5.75
CA ILE A 152 9.01 1.36 7.17
C ILE A 152 8.79 2.55 8.10
N ASN A 153 9.40 3.71 7.84
CA ASN A 153 9.22 4.92 8.65
C ASN A 153 7.75 5.34 8.67
N VAL A 154 7.09 5.34 7.51
CA VAL A 154 5.67 5.69 7.39
C VAL A 154 4.79 4.72 8.17
N VAL A 155 4.98 3.42 7.98
CA VAL A 155 4.19 2.39 8.68
C VAL A 155 4.42 2.46 10.18
N ARG A 156 5.66 2.67 10.63
CA ARG A 156 5.97 2.86 12.04
C ARG A 156 5.23 4.08 12.60
N ALA A 157 5.25 5.21 11.92
CA ALA A 157 4.57 6.44 12.36
C ALA A 157 3.05 6.28 12.38
N PHE A 158 2.48 5.54 11.41
CA PHE A 158 1.06 5.20 11.35
C PHE A 158 0.60 4.30 12.50
N LEU A 159 1.43 3.32 12.89
CA LEU A 159 1.09 2.35 13.94
C LEU A 159 1.39 2.82 15.36
N THR A 160 2.26 3.81 15.54
CA THR A 160 2.61 4.34 16.86
C THR A 160 1.68 5.51 17.22
N PRO A 161 1.13 5.62 18.43
CA PRO A 161 1.41 4.80 19.62
C PRO A 161 0.47 3.59 19.81
N GLU A 162 -0.50 3.35 18.93
CA GLU A 162 -1.58 2.40 19.16
C GLU A 162 -1.15 0.93 19.22
N ILE A 163 -0.04 0.59 18.58
CA ILE A 163 0.54 -0.74 18.69
C ILE A 163 1.73 -0.67 19.65
N PRO A 164 1.60 -1.21 20.86
CA PRO A 164 2.73 -1.32 21.78
C PRO A 164 3.82 -2.20 21.16
N ALA A 165 5.04 -2.02 21.63
CA ALA A 165 6.16 -2.84 21.15
C ALA A 165 5.82 -4.33 21.23
N ILE A 166 5.85 -5.01 20.08
CA ILE A 166 5.61 -6.46 20.01
C ILE A 166 6.70 -7.13 20.85
N PRO A 167 6.34 -7.95 21.86
CA PRO A 167 7.31 -8.61 22.70
C PRO A 167 8.29 -9.44 21.86
N LYS A 168 9.59 -9.20 22.05
CA LYS A 168 10.64 -9.96 21.39
C LYS A 168 10.62 -11.40 21.90
N THR A 169 10.30 -12.36 21.05
CA THR A 169 10.57 -13.75 21.34
C THR A 169 12.05 -14.02 21.14
N PRO A 170 12.77 -14.66 22.08
CA PRO A 170 14.16 -15.06 21.84
C PRO A 170 14.25 -15.93 20.59
N PHE A 171 15.21 -15.62 19.72
CA PHE A 171 15.40 -16.28 18.42
C PHE A 171 15.49 -17.83 18.51
N LEU A 172 15.95 -18.35 19.64
CA LEU A 172 16.13 -19.81 19.86
C LEU A 172 15.03 -20.47 20.71
N SER A 173 14.04 -19.72 21.21
CA SER A 173 13.03 -20.31 22.12
C SER A 173 11.84 -20.90 21.41
N GLY A 174 11.88 -21.10 20.10
CA GLY A 174 10.69 -21.62 19.47
C GLY A 174 10.68 -21.70 17.96
N ILE A 175 11.56 -22.49 17.37
CA ILE A 175 11.16 -23.18 16.13
C ILE A 175 10.15 -24.27 16.54
N THR A 176 9.02 -23.86 17.03
CA THR A 176 7.82 -24.69 17.09
C THR A 176 6.85 -24.11 16.08
N PHE A 177 6.81 -24.69 14.92
CA PHE A 177 5.67 -24.63 14.02
C PHE A 177 4.47 -25.19 14.81
N GLY A 178 3.73 -24.36 15.51
CA GLY A 178 2.56 -24.85 16.21
C GLY A 178 2.13 -24.00 17.41
N LYS A 179 0.93 -23.46 17.30
CA LYS A 179 0.10 -22.70 18.24
C LYS A 179 0.55 -21.26 18.51
N LYS A 180 -0.27 -20.33 18.02
CA LYS A 180 -0.27 -18.93 18.41
C LYS A 180 -0.26 -18.83 19.93
N LYS A 181 0.82 -18.32 20.51
CA LYS A 181 0.85 -17.98 21.94
C LYS A 181 0.27 -16.57 22.04
N GLU A 182 -0.93 -16.43 22.55
CA GLU A 182 -1.50 -15.12 22.85
C GLU A 182 -0.56 -14.34 23.77
N ILE A 183 -0.28 -13.11 23.38
CA ILE A 183 0.53 -12.21 24.19
C ILE A 183 -0.42 -11.53 25.18
N ALA A 184 -0.42 -12.02 26.42
CA ALA A 184 -1.25 -11.50 27.48
C ALA A 184 -0.88 -10.04 27.80
N GLY A 185 -1.88 -9.18 27.96
CA GLY A 185 -1.73 -7.80 28.44
C GLY A 185 -1.61 -6.71 27.38
N VAL A 186 -1.62 -7.05 26.09
CA VAL A 186 -1.69 -6.07 25.00
C VAL A 186 -3.15 -5.83 24.61
N LYS A 187 -3.63 -4.59 24.74
CA LYS A 187 -4.95 -4.21 24.20
C LYS A 187 -4.85 -4.08 22.69
N ALA A 188 -5.81 -4.67 21.97
CA ALA A 188 -6.00 -4.38 20.56
C ALA A 188 -6.40 -2.90 20.41
N PRO A 189 -5.98 -2.21 19.33
CA PRO A 189 -6.53 -0.91 18.96
C PRO A 189 -8.07 -0.97 18.92
N GLY A 190 -8.72 0.09 19.33
CA GLY A 190 -10.18 0.16 19.38
C GLY A 190 -10.84 0.11 17.99
N ARG A 191 -10.04 0.28 16.91
CA ARG A 191 -10.46 0.24 15.51
C ARG A 191 -9.55 -0.64 14.67
N GLN A 192 -10.09 -1.23 13.61
CA GLN A 192 -9.32 -1.97 12.62
C GLN A 192 -8.62 -1.01 11.66
N LYS A 193 -7.30 -1.14 11.54
CA LYS A 193 -6.50 -0.38 10.57
C LYS A 193 -6.16 -1.22 9.33
N VAL A 194 -5.96 -0.55 8.20
CA VAL A 194 -5.57 -1.20 6.94
C VAL A 194 -4.33 -0.53 6.37
N ILE A 195 -3.37 -1.33 5.94
CA ILE A 195 -2.19 -0.88 5.19
C ILE A 195 -2.26 -1.50 3.80
N LEU A 196 -2.23 -0.65 2.79
CA LEU A 196 -2.17 -1.04 1.39
C LEU A 196 -0.80 -0.66 0.84
N GLU A 197 0.05 -1.65 0.58
CA GLU A 197 1.33 -1.42 -0.09
C GLU A 197 1.15 -1.54 -1.59
N VAL A 198 1.43 -0.45 -2.30
CA VAL A 198 1.55 -0.48 -3.76
C VAL A 198 2.88 -1.13 -4.10
N SER A 199 2.85 -2.41 -4.38
CA SER A 199 3.98 -3.25 -4.76
C SER A 199 4.18 -3.24 -6.29
N SER A 200 4.80 -4.27 -6.83
CA SER A 200 5.04 -4.40 -8.27
C SER A 200 5.14 -5.87 -8.68
N VAL A 201 4.76 -6.16 -9.92
CA VAL A 201 5.04 -7.44 -10.59
C VAL A 201 6.54 -7.74 -10.65
N SER A 202 7.39 -6.71 -10.68
CA SER A 202 8.84 -6.85 -10.70
C SER A 202 9.43 -7.51 -9.45
N THR A 203 8.66 -7.65 -8.36
CA THR A 203 9.09 -8.38 -7.16
C THR A 203 9.34 -9.88 -7.39
N HIS A 204 8.81 -10.46 -8.46
CA HIS A 204 8.93 -11.90 -8.76
C HIS A 204 9.04 -12.22 -10.26
N ILE A 205 8.89 -11.21 -11.14
CA ILE A 205 9.23 -11.31 -12.56
C ILE A 205 10.45 -10.45 -12.81
N LEU A 206 11.45 -11.03 -13.47
CA LEU A 206 12.68 -10.32 -13.78
C LEU A 206 12.49 -9.50 -15.06
N PHE A 207 12.56 -8.19 -14.91
CA PHE A 207 12.64 -7.26 -16.03
C PHE A 207 14.10 -6.80 -16.18
N PRO A 208 14.66 -6.86 -17.40
CA PRO A 208 15.99 -6.29 -17.65
C PRO A 208 16.05 -4.83 -17.14
N GLU A 209 17.22 -4.44 -16.66
CA GLU A 209 17.52 -3.05 -16.25
C GLU A 209 16.66 -2.49 -15.10
N GLN A 210 15.86 -3.33 -14.41
CA GLN A 210 15.04 -2.92 -13.27
C GLN A 210 15.49 -3.55 -11.94
N SER A 211 16.73 -3.96 -11.85
CA SER A 211 17.25 -4.74 -10.72
C SER A 211 17.08 -4.05 -9.36
N LEU A 212 17.44 -2.76 -9.25
CA LEU A 212 17.33 -2.00 -7.99
C LEU A 212 15.89 -1.75 -7.59
N TYR A 213 15.05 -1.36 -8.55
CA TYR A 213 13.62 -1.19 -8.30
C TYR A 213 13.00 -2.50 -7.83
N SER A 214 13.23 -3.58 -8.57
CA SER A 214 12.72 -4.93 -8.24
C SER A 214 13.14 -5.37 -6.85
N ALA A 215 14.44 -5.27 -6.54
CA ALA A 215 15.00 -5.69 -5.25
C ALA A 215 14.44 -4.85 -4.08
N SER A 216 14.34 -3.52 -4.25
CA SER A 216 13.82 -2.64 -3.21
C SER A 216 12.32 -2.84 -2.95
N LYS A 217 11.52 -3.09 -4.01
CA LYS A 217 10.09 -3.42 -3.88
C LYS A 217 9.88 -4.81 -3.27
N LEU A 218 10.71 -5.80 -3.67
CA LEU A 218 10.69 -7.12 -3.05
C LEU A 218 11.01 -7.04 -1.54
N ALA A 219 12.05 -6.29 -1.16
CA ALA A 219 12.41 -6.10 0.25
C ALA A 219 11.25 -5.49 1.05
N SER A 220 10.61 -4.43 0.53
CA SER A 220 9.44 -3.80 1.16
C SER A 220 8.29 -4.79 1.33
N THR A 221 7.87 -5.45 0.26
CA THR A 221 6.76 -6.41 0.27
C THR A 221 7.02 -7.56 1.24
N HIS A 222 8.24 -8.07 1.29
CA HIS A 222 8.60 -9.15 2.21
C HIS A 222 8.58 -8.70 3.67
N ILE A 223 9.08 -7.49 3.97
CA ILE A 223 9.02 -6.90 5.31
C ILE A 223 7.56 -6.71 5.77
N PHE A 224 6.68 -6.27 4.89
CA PHE A 224 5.26 -6.09 5.23
C PHE A 224 4.55 -7.42 5.48
N ARG A 225 4.95 -8.48 4.78
CA ARG A 225 4.48 -9.84 5.10
C ARG A 225 4.93 -10.27 6.50
N PHE A 226 6.21 -10.05 6.87
CA PHE A 226 6.68 -10.32 8.23
C PHE A 226 5.89 -9.52 9.26
N LEU A 227 5.70 -8.22 9.03
CA LEU A 227 4.93 -7.35 9.93
C LEU A 227 3.51 -7.89 10.12
N GLN A 228 2.83 -8.37 9.07
CA GLN A 228 1.51 -9.00 9.24
C GLN A 228 1.57 -10.22 10.16
N THR A 229 2.59 -11.08 10.03
CA THR A 229 2.72 -12.25 10.92
C THR A 229 3.01 -11.88 12.36
N GLU A 230 3.67 -10.74 12.59
CA GLU A 230 3.93 -10.18 13.92
C GLU A 230 2.66 -9.60 14.53
N ILE A 231 1.90 -8.82 13.78
CA ILE A 231 0.63 -8.22 14.19
C ILE A 231 -0.43 -9.29 14.47
N ASP A 232 -0.45 -10.38 13.72
CA ASP A 232 -1.38 -11.51 13.93
C ASP A 232 -1.20 -12.21 15.29
N LYS A 233 -0.10 -11.93 16.01
CA LYS A 233 0.10 -12.40 17.39
C LYS A 233 -0.61 -11.51 18.41
N LEU A 234 -1.02 -10.30 18.03
CA LEU A 234 -1.75 -9.39 18.89
C LEU A 234 -3.24 -9.78 18.98
N PRO A 235 -3.90 -9.55 20.12
CA PRO A 235 -5.32 -9.82 20.27
C PRO A 235 -6.14 -9.12 19.18
N GLY A 236 -7.05 -9.86 18.54
CA GLY A 236 -7.95 -9.33 17.51
C GLY A 236 -7.30 -9.03 16.16
N SER A 237 -5.97 -9.27 15.98
CA SER A 237 -5.26 -8.96 14.73
C SER A 237 -5.67 -7.58 14.17
N PRO A 238 -5.32 -6.48 14.86
CA PRO A 238 -5.97 -5.16 14.69
C PRO A 238 -5.62 -4.46 13.38
N VAL A 239 -4.66 -4.98 12.63
CA VAL A 239 -4.21 -4.40 11.35
C VAL A 239 -4.21 -5.45 10.27
N ARG A 240 -4.71 -5.08 9.10
CA ARG A 240 -4.61 -5.87 7.88
C ARG A 240 -3.63 -5.20 6.94
N ILE A 241 -2.64 -5.94 6.47
CA ILE A 241 -1.66 -5.48 5.48
C ILE A 241 -1.87 -6.26 4.19
N HIS A 242 -2.01 -5.53 3.10
CA HIS A 242 -2.12 -6.08 1.75
C HIS A 242 -1.06 -5.46 0.87
N SER A 243 -0.34 -6.27 0.11
CA SER A 243 0.53 -5.81 -0.96
C SER A 243 -0.15 -6.05 -2.30
N PHE A 244 -0.08 -5.09 -3.22
CA PHE A 244 -0.68 -5.30 -4.53
C PHE A 244 0.10 -4.65 -5.67
N HIS A 245 0.13 -5.34 -6.82
CA HIS A 245 0.54 -4.77 -8.09
C HIS A 245 -0.62 -3.93 -8.65
N PRO A 246 -0.41 -2.65 -8.97
CA PRO A 246 -1.49 -1.73 -9.35
C PRO A 246 -1.94 -1.85 -10.81
N GLY A 247 -1.33 -2.73 -11.59
CA GLY A 247 -1.39 -2.73 -13.05
C GLY A 247 -0.24 -1.95 -13.66
N ALA A 248 -0.16 -1.96 -14.99
CA ALA A 248 0.81 -1.19 -15.76
C ALA A 248 0.26 0.19 -16.06
N ILE A 249 0.49 1.14 -15.19
CA ILE A 249 -0.07 2.49 -15.30
C ILE A 249 0.95 3.46 -15.89
N ARG A 250 0.54 4.16 -16.96
CA ARG A 250 1.34 5.25 -17.51
C ARG A 250 1.34 6.43 -16.55
N THR A 251 2.47 6.65 -15.87
CA THR A 251 2.64 7.75 -14.93
C THR A 251 3.70 8.74 -15.42
N PRO A 252 3.63 10.03 -15.01
CA PRO A 252 4.69 10.98 -15.34
C PRO A 252 6.07 10.51 -14.88
N GLY A 253 6.19 9.95 -13.66
CA GLY A 253 7.47 9.47 -13.15
C GLY A 253 8.05 8.27 -13.93
N LEU A 254 7.21 7.45 -14.55
CA LEU A 254 7.66 6.39 -15.44
C LEU A 254 8.08 6.97 -16.79
N ALA A 255 7.35 7.94 -17.33
CA ALA A 255 7.70 8.61 -18.58
C ALA A 255 9.06 9.33 -18.51
N ASP A 256 9.38 9.92 -17.35
CA ASP A 256 10.67 10.58 -17.11
C ASP A 256 11.89 9.65 -17.23
N VAL A 257 11.70 8.34 -16.98
CA VAL A 257 12.80 7.35 -17.00
C VAL A 257 12.79 6.41 -18.20
N THR A 258 11.64 6.20 -18.85
CA THR A 258 11.50 5.24 -19.96
C THR A 258 11.59 5.91 -21.34
N GLY A 259 11.25 7.20 -21.45
CA GLY A 259 11.11 7.90 -22.71
C GLY A 259 9.77 7.67 -23.41
N GLU A 260 9.33 8.65 -24.23
CA GLU A 260 7.99 8.61 -24.85
C GLU A 260 7.82 7.52 -25.91
N ALA A 261 8.87 7.19 -26.67
CA ALA A 261 8.79 6.21 -27.75
C ALA A 261 8.46 4.81 -27.22
N ASP A 262 9.13 4.41 -26.12
CA ASP A 262 8.91 3.11 -25.50
C ASP A 262 7.56 3.06 -24.77
N MET A 263 7.12 4.19 -24.22
CA MET A 263 5.80 4.31 -23.60
C MET A 263 4.66 4.07 -24.59
N ASN A 264 4.82 4.38 -25.86
CA ASN A 264 3.78 4.21 -26.88
C ASN A 264 3.71 2.78 -27.44
N SER A 265 4.70 1.94 -27.20
CA SER A 265 4.72 0.55 -27.64
C SER A 265 4.06 -0.43 -26.67
N PHE A 266 3.63 0.04 -25.50
CA PHE A 266 3.09 -0.78 -24.42
C PHE A 266 1.58 -0.57 -24.24
N GLU A 267 0.85 -1.66 -23.97
CA GLU A 267 -0.57 -1.58 -23.61
C GLU A 267 -0.72 -1.29 -22.11
N TRP A 268 -1.21 -0.10 -21.80
CA TRP A 268 -1.33 0.41 -20.43
C TRP A 268 -2.69 0.14 -19.83
N ASP A 269 -2.71 -0.21 -18.57
CA ASP A 269 -3.95 -0.26 -17.79
C ASP A 269 -4.46 1.16 -17.48
N ASP A 270 -5.77 1.30 -17.36
CA ASP A 270 -6.41 2.56 -17.00
C ASP A 270 -6.19 2.90 -15.52
N PRO A 271 -5.88 4.15 -15.14
CA PRO A 271 -5.72 4.55 -13.75
C PRO A 271 -6.92 4.25 -12.84
N SER A 272 -8.12 4.08 -13.40
CA SER A 272 -9.30 3.65 -12.64
C SER A 272 -9.19 2.23 -12.09
N LEU A 273 -8.30 1.40 -12.63
CA LEU A 273 -8.08 0.05 -12.12
C LEU A 273 -7.50 0.06 -10.70
N PRO A 274 -6.32 0.64 -10.41
CA PRO A 274 -5.82 0.76 -9.04
C PRO A 274 -6.68 1.68 -8.17
N GLU A 275 -7.37 2.67 -8.74
CA GLU A 275 -8.36 3.52 -8.06
C GLU A 275 -9.42 2.65 -7.36
N GLY A 276 -10.12 1.81 -8.10
CA GLY A 276 -11.17 0.95 -7.57
C GLY A 276 -10.63 -0.21 -6.73
N PHE A 277 -9.56 -0.84 -7.19
CA PHE A 277 -9.01 -2.01 -6.51
C PHE A 277 -8.48 -1.69 -5.11
N ALA A 278 -7.81 -0.54 -4.92
CA ALA A 278 -7.33 -0.13 -3.59
C ALA A 278 -8.49 0.12 -2.61
N VAL A 279 -9.57 0.74 -3.08
CA VAL A 279 -10.78 0.94 -2.27
C VAL A 279 -11.37 -0.41 -1.86
N TRP A 280 -11.62 -1.32 -2.80
CA TRP A 280 -12.13 -2.66 -2.52
C TRP A 280 -11.20 -3.43 -1.56
N LEU A 281 -9.89 -3.38 -1.78
CA LEU A 281 -8.89 -4.09 -0.96
C LEU A 281 -8.89 -3.59 0.49
N SER A 282 -9.30 -2.35 0.74
CA SER A 282 -9.46 -1.79 2.09
C SER A 282 -10.70 -2.30 2.83
N THR A 283 -11.68 -2.87 2.13
CA THR A 283 -12.94 -3.33 2.71
C THR A 283 -12.81 -4.65 3.49
N PRO A 284 -13.76 -4.98 4.36
CA PRO A 284 -13.78 -6.29 5.03
C PRO A 284 -13.87 -7.49 4.05
N ALA A 285 -14.42 -7.30 2.84
CA ALA A 285 -14.54 -8.35 1.84
C ALA A 285 -13.17 -8.93 1.43
N ALA A 286 -12.12 -8.10 1.43
CA ALA A 286 -10.75 -8.51 1.09
C ALA A 286 -9.93 -9.06 2.27
N ALA A 287 -10.50 -9.20 3.47
CA ALA A 287 -9.75 -9.56 4.68
C ALA A 287 -8.99 -10.90 4.58
N PHE A 288 -9.48 -11.83 3.76
CA PHE A 288 -8.85 -13.13 3.51
C PHE A 288 -7.52 -13.04 2.75
N LEU A 289 -7.24 -11.89 2.11
CA LEU A 289 -6.02 -11.63 1.33
C LEU A 289 -4.90 -10.99 2.17
N LYS A 290 -5.07 -10.81 3.47
CA LYS A 290 -4.04 -10.18 4.31
C LYS A 290 -2.71 -10.94 4.25
N GLY A 291 -1.60 -10.21 4.20
CA GLY A 291 -0.24 -10.74 4.11
C GLY A 291 0.14 -11.31 2.73
N ARG A 292 -0.68 -11.08 1.70
CA ARG A 292 -0.48 -11.59 0.34
C ARG A 292 -0.16 -10.48 -0.64
N LEU A 293 0.48 -10.88 -1.75
CA LEU A 293 0.67 -10.04 -2.93
C LEU A 293 -0.37 -10.42 -3.98
N VAL A 294 -1.23 -9.46 -4.34
CA VAL A 294 -2.30 -9.63 -5.31
C VAL A 294 -2.18 -8.61 -6.44
N TYR A 295 -2.86 -8.84 -7.56
CA TYR A 295 -2.86 -7.92 -8.70
C TYR A 295 -4.19 -7.22 -8.83
N ALA A 296 -4.17 -5.92 -9.12
CA ALA A 296 -5.37 -5.15 -9.39
C ALA A 296 -6.13 -5.66 -10.63
N ASN A 297 -5.39 -6.29 -11.55
CA ASN A 297 -5.95 -6.89 -12.76
C ASN A 297 -6.78 -8.15 -12.52
N TRP A 298 -6.65 -8.83 -11.37
CA TRP A 298 -7.40 -10.05 -11.11
C TRP A 298 -8.85 -9.75 -10.72
N ASP A 299 -9.76 -10.60 -11.18
CA ASP A 299 -11.17 -10.50 -10.85
C ASP A 299 -11.41 -10.81 -9.36
N VAL A 300 -12.00 -9.85 -8.62
CA VAL A 300 -12.18 -9.98 -7.16
C VAL A 300 -13.28 -10.97 -6.79
N GLU A 301 -14.27 -11.21 -7.65
CA GLU A 301 -15.33 -12.19 -7.40
C GLU A 301 -14.76 -13.60 -7.53
N GLU A 302 -13.87 -13.83 -8.50
CA GLU A 302 -13.12 -15.09 -8.60
C GLU A 302 -12.15 -15.28 -7.43
N LEU A 303 -11.48 -14.20 -6.94
CA LEU A 303 -10.67 -14.26 -5.72
C LEU A 303 -11.51 -14.64 -4.49
N ILE A 304 -12.69 -14.04 -4.33
CA ILE A 304 -13.62 -14.38 -3.25
C ILE A 304 -14.07 -15.85 -3.34
N ALA A 305 -14.35 -16.34 -4.55
CA ALA A 305 -14.71 -17.75 -4.75
C ALA A 305 -13.60 -18.73 -4.35
N MET A 306 -12.33 -18.27 -4.38
CA MET A 306 -11.17 -19.06 -3.92
C MET A 306 -10.85 -18.91 -2.42
N LYS A 307 -11.67 -18.21 -1.62
CA LYS A 307 -11.39 -17.91 -0.21
C LYS A 307 -10.95 -19.14 0.60
N LYS A 308 -11.58 -20.28 0.40
CA LYS A 308 -11.22 -21.53 1.05
C LYS A 308 -9.77 -21.96 0.78
N LYS A 309 -9.29 -21.79 -0.46
CA LYS A 309 -7.90 -22.07 -0.82
C LYS A 309 -6.91 -21.19 -0.06
N PHE A 310 -7.25 -19.92 0.14
CA PHE A 310 -6.41 -19.00 0.92
C PHE A 310 -6.38 -19.35 2.42
N GLU A 311 -7.47 -19.91 2.94
CA GLU A 311 -7.56 -20.38 4.33
C GLU A 311 -6.77 -21.67 4.55
N GLU A 312 -6.78 -22.59 3.57
CA GLU A 312 -6.09 -23.88 3.62
C GLU A 312 -4.59 -23.79 3.29
N ASP A 313 -4.19 -22.81 2.45
CA ASP A 313 -2.80 -22.58 2.08
C ASP A 313 -2.34 -21.17 2.47
N PRO A 314 -1.71 -21.00 3.64
CA PRO A 314 -1.18 -19.72 4.08
C PRO A 314 -0.09 -19.13 3.18
N GLU A 315 0.58 -19.97 2.38
CA GLU A 315 1.66 -19.54 1.47
C GLU A 315 1.14 -19.17 0.07
N TYR A 316 -0.13 -19.44 -0.23
CA TYR A 316 -0.70 -19.14 -1.54
C TYR A 316 -0.68 -17.62 -1.81
N LEU A 317 -0.17 -17.21 -2.96
CA LEU A 317 0.09 -15.81 -3.36
C LEU A 317 1.01 -15.05 -2.39
N THR A 318 1.99 -15.74 -1.84
CA THR A 318 3.10 -15.13 -1.13
C THR A 318 4.40 -15.33 -1.91
N ILE A 319 5.39 -14.48 -1.65
CA ILE A 319 6.72 -14.65 -2.20
C ILE A 319 7.43 -15.74 -1.37
N THR A 320 7.62 -16.90 -1.95
CA THR A 320 8.23 -18.06 -1.29
C THR A 320 9.06 -18.89 -2.26
N LEU A 321 9.94 -19.74 -1.73
CA LEU A 321 10.68 -20.70 -2.53
C LEU A 321 9.72 -21.81 -3.00
N LYS A 322 9.73 -22.08 -4.31
CA LYS A 322 8.99 -23.21 -4.87
C LYS A 322 9.92 -24.43 -4.86
N CYS A 323 9.59 -25.43 -4.03
CA CYS A 323 10.29 -26.70 -3.95
C CYS A 323 9.54 -27.79 -4.71
#